data_0f953584cc1c75d4d6b801c4c438b7f6
#
_entry.id   0f953584cc1c75d4d6b801c4c438b7f6
#
_cell.length_a   1.000
_cell.length_b   1.000
_cell.length_c   1.000
_cell.angle_alpha   90.00
_cell.angle_beta   90.00
_cell.angle_gamma   90.00
#
_symmetry.space_group_name_H-M   'P 1'
#
loop_
_entity.id
_entity.type
_entity.pdbx_description
1 polymer ?
#
loop_
_entity_poly.entity_id
_entity_poly.type
_entity_poly.pdbx_seq_one_letter_code
_entity_poly.pdbx_strand_id
1 'polypeptide(L)'
;MVQILISGILGHMGRNVLELVREDADTECVGGVDLQEGELCGVPVHAGFDKAEKADVVIDFSSAANLGNVLAYAKRTGAAVILAATGYTDAQLAQIDEAAKEIPLFKTANLSVGINLLQKLVKKAAEVLGEKF
;
A
#
# COMPACT_ATOMS: atom_id res chain seq x y z
N MET A 1 14.00 3.29 -8.72
CA MET A 1 13.21 3.90 -7.63
C MET A 1 11.91 3.14 -7.47
N VAL A 2 11.57 2.74 -6.24
CA VAL A 2 10.34 2.02 -5.97
C VAL A 2 9.16 2.98 -5.98
N GLN A 3 8.16 2.69 -6.78
CA GLN A 3 6.94 3.49 -6.89
C GLN A 3 5.89 2.98 -5.91
N ILE A 4 5.36 3.86 -5.08
CA ILE A 4 4.45 3.50 -3.99
C ILE A 4 3.10 4.21 -4.19
N LEU A 5 2.02 3.44 -4.03
CA LEU A 5 0.66 3.94 -3.91
C LEU A 5 0.20 3.81 -2.45
N ILE A 6 -0.34 4.86 -1.88
CA ILE A 6 -0.81 4.86 -0.51
C ILE A 6 -2.33 4.86 -0.48
N SER A 7 -2.94 3.79 0.03
CA SER A 7 -4.38 3.69 0.26
C SER A 7 -4.70 4.18 1.66
N GLY A 8 -5.65 5.12 1.79
CA GLY A 8 -5.91 5.82 3.04
C GLY A 8 -4.97 7.01 3.24
N ILE A 9 -4.51 7.62 2.16
CA ILE A 9 -3.47 8.66 2.19
C ILE A 9 -3.90 9.93 2.95
N LEU A 10 -5.19 10.24 2.99
CA LEU A 10 -5.70 11.43 3.68
C LEU A 10 -5.79 11.24 5.20
N GLY A 11 -5.69 10.02 5.68
CA GLY A 11 -5.66 9.73 7.10
C GLY A 11 -4.34 10.11 7.75
N HIS A 12 -4.32 10.12 9.09
CA HIS A 12 -3.14 10.49 9.87
C HIS A 12 -1.91 9.64 9.53
N MET A 13 -2.08 8.32 9.51
CA MET A 13 -0.96 7.42 9.21
C MET A 13 -0.54 7.49 7.75
N GLY A 14 -1.50 7.64 6.84
CA GLY A 14 -1.18 7.78 5.41
C GLY A 14 -0.32 9.01 5.13
N ARG A 15 -0.63 10.11 5.78
CA ARG A 15 0.16 11.35 5.65
C ARG A 15 1.57 11.19 6.23
N ASN A 16 1.70 10.52 7.36
CA ASN A 16 3.01 10.25 7.96
C ASN A 16 3.87 9.37 7.04
N VAL A 17 3.27 8.37 6.43
CA VAL A 17 3.98 7.48 5.50
C VAL A 17 4.39 8.24 4.24
N LEU A 18 3.55 9.14 3.75
CA LEU A 18 3.91 9.99 2.61
C LEU A 18 5.18 10.79 2.91
N GLU A 19 5.28 11.39 4.09
CA GLU A 19 6.49 12.11 4.50
C GLU A 19 7.73 11.22 4.47
N LEU A 20 7.62 10.00 5.00
CA LEU A 20 8.73 9.05 5.02
C LEU A 20 9.16 8.63 3.63
N VAL A 21 8.19 8.39 2.74
CA VAL A 21 8.47 8.03 1.35
C VAL A 21 9.21 9.17 0.64
N ARG A 22 8.82 10.41 0.91
CA ARG A 22 9.44 11.58 0.29
C ARG A 22 10.87 11.82 0.78
N GLU A 23 11.17 11.41 2.01
CA GLU A 23 12.52 11.55 2.58
C GLU A 23 13.48 10.46 2.09
N ASP A 24 12.96 9.35 1.59
CA ASP A 24 13.76 8.22 1.13
C ASP A 24 14.11 8.39 -0.35
N ALA A 25 15.41 8.44 -0.66
CA ALA A 25 15.89 8.63 -2.03
C ALA A 25 15.57 7.45 -2.95
N ASP A 26 15.26 6.29 -2.40
CA ASP A 26 14.99 5.06 -3.16
C ASP A 26 13.51 4.84 -3.44
N THR A 27 12.63 5.70 -2.94
CA THR A 27 11.19 5.56 -3.09
C THR A 27 10.54 6.85 -3.57
N GLU A 28 9.40 6.70 -4.27
CA GLU A 28 8.56 7.85 -4.61
C GLU A 28 7.09 7.47 -4.49
N CYS A 29 6.27 8.41 -4.02
CA CYS A 29 4.83 8.22 -3.98
C CYS A 29 4.23 8.71 -5.31
N VAL A 30 3.66 7.79 -6.08
CA VAL A 30 3.08 8.12 -7.39
C VAL A 30 1.61 8.50 -7.31
N GLY A 31 0.96 8.18 -6.20
CA GLY A 31 -0.44 8.50 -6.03
C GLY A 31 -0.98 7.99 -4.71
N GLY A 32 -2.24 8.29 -4.48
CA GLY A 32 -2.96 7.81 -3.29
C GLY A 32 -4.41 7.51 -3.62
N VAL A 33 -5.05 6.75 -2.75
CA VAL A 33 -6.48 6.44 -2.81
C VAL A 33 -7.10 6.75 -1.47
N ASP A 34 -8.25 7.41 -1.50
CA ASP A 34 -9.02 7.69 -0.29
C ASP A 34 -10.50 7.89 -0.68
N LEU A 35 -11.30 8.42 0.21
CA LEU A 35 -12.74 8.61 -0.04
C LEU A 35 -13.04 9.81 -0.93
N GLN A 36 -12.09 10.71 -1.11
CA GLN A 36 -12.25 11.93 -1.91
C GLN A 36 -11.15 12.06 -2.94
N GLU A 37 -11.52 12.55 -4.12
CA GLU A 37 -10.55 12.90 -5.13
C GLU A 37 -9.91 14.27 -4.83
N GLY A 38 -8.67 14.45 -5.25
CA GLY A 38 -7.96 15.70 -5.07
C GLY A 38 -6.46 15.54 -5.19
N GLU A 39 -5.75 16.31 -4.40
CA GLU A 39 -4.30 16.33 -4.38
C GLU A 39 -3.82 16.55 -2.95
N LEU A 40 -2.74 15.88 -2.57
CA LEU A 40 -2.08 16.07 -1.28
C LEU A 40 -0.59 16.28 -1.53
N CYS A 41 -0.11 17.49 -1.25
CA CYS A 41 1.33 17.83 -1.39
C CYS A 41 1.91 17.48 -2.76
N GLY A 42 1.14 17.72 -3.81
CA GLY A 42 1.55 17.42 -5.19
C GLY A 42 1.29 15.98 -5.64
N VAL A 43 0.72 15.15 -4.77
CA VAL A 43 0.41 13.76 -5.10
C VAL A 43 -1.07 13.64 -5.44
N PRO A 44 -1.43 13.06 -6.61
CA PRO A 44 -2.83 12.89 -6.96
C PRO A 44 -3.51 11.87 -6.05
N VAL A 45 -4.73 12.18 -5.62
CA VAL A 45 -5.56 11.32 -4.78
C VAL A 45 -6.83 10.95 -5.54
N HIS A 46 -7.11 9.67 -5.65
CA HIS A 46 -8.28 9.15 -6.35
C HIS A 46 -9.30 8.56 -5.37
N ALA A 47 -10.58 8.64 -5.71
CA ALA A 47 -11.65 8.09 -4.89
C ALA A 47 -11.73 6.56 -4.99
N GLY A 48 -11.02 5.94 -5.95
CA GLY A 48 -10.98 4.50 -6.11
C GLY A 48 -9.73 4.06 -6.85
N PHE A 49 -9.51 2.76 -6.88
CA PHE A 49 -8.32 2.18 -7.53
C PHE A 49 -8.40 2.18 -9.05
N ASP A 50 -9.57 2.40 -9.63
CA ASP A 50 -9.77 2.37 -11.09
C ASP A 50 -8.88 3.35 -11.84
N LYS A 51 -8.69 4.51 -11.25
CA LYS A 51 -7.90 5.60 -11.83
C LYS A 51 -6.52 5.75 -11.21
N ALA A 52 -6.20 4.87 -10.24
CA ALA A 52 -4.94 4.96 -9.54
C ALA A 52 -3.76 4.61 -10.45
N GLU A 53 -2.66 5.30 -10.27
CA GLU A 53 -1.42 5.07 -10.99
C GLU A 53 -0.91 3.67 -10.74
N LYS A 54 -0.20 3.10 -11.72
CA LYS A 54 0.48 1.84 -11.54
C LYS A 54 1.66 2.05 -10.59
N ALA A 55 1.77 1.19 -9.60
CA ALA A 55 2.85 1.26 -8.60
C ALA A 55 3.47 -0.11 -8.39
N ASP A 56 4.67 -0.12 -7.82
CA ASP A 56 5.36 -1.37 -7.47
C ASP A 56 4.84 -1.94 -6.15
N VAL A 57 4.46 -1.06 -5.23
CA VAL A 57 3.99 -1.43 -3.89
C VAL A 57 2.78 -0.58 -3.53
N VAL A 58 1.73 -1.20 -3.02
CA VAL A 58 0.61 -0.49 -2.41
C VAL A 58 0.66 -0.69 -0.90
N ILE A 59 0.56 0.40 -0.16
CA ILE A 59 0.50 0.38 1.31
C ILE A 59 -0.91 0.79 1.71
N ASP A 60 -1.63 -0.08 2.41
CA ASP A 60 -3.02 0.14 2.77
C ASP A 60 -3.20 0.47 4.26
N PHE A 61 -3.63 1.69 4.53
CA PHE A 61 -4.03 2.17 5.86
C PHE A 61 -5.53 2.46 5.95
N SER A 62 -6.30 2.10 4.92
CA SER A 62 -7.73 2.46 4.89
C SER A 62 -8.53 1.66 5.93
N SER A 63 -9.28 0.68 5.54
CA SER A 63 -10.03 -0.16 6.48
C SER A 63 -10.11 -1.58 5.94
N ALA A 64 -10.44 -2.52 6.82
CA ALA A 64 -10.65 -3.91 6.43
C ALA A 64 -11.72 -4.05 5.34
N ALA A 65 -12.71 -3.18 5.32
CA ALA A 65 -13.78 -3.18 4.32
C ALA A 65 -13.25 -2.94 2.89
N ASN A 66 -12.09 -2.32 2.75
CA ASN A 66 -11.49 -2.00 1.46
C ASN A 66 -10.57 -3.09 0.91
N LEU A 67 -10.42 -4.20 1.64
CA LEU A 67 -9.48 -5.26 1.30
C LEU A 67 -9.65 -5.78 -0.13
N GLY A 68 -10.90 -6.04 -0.54
CA GLY A 68 -11.17 -6.57 -1.88
C GLY A 68 -10.66 -5.66 -2.98
N ASN A 69 -10.81 -4.36 -2.83
CA ASN A 69 -10.35 -3.36 -3.80
C ASN A 69 -8.82 -3.31 -3.86
N VAL A 70 -8.15 -3.38 -2.72
CA VAL A 70 -6.69 -3.40 -2.63
C VAL A 70 -6.12 -4.64 -3.33
N LEU A 71 -6.68 -5.81 -3.03
CA LEU A 71 -6.21 -7.06 -3.62
C LEU A 71 -6.48 -7.12 -5.13
N ALA A 72 -7.62 -6.62 -5.59
CA ALA A 72 -7.93 -6.57 -7.02
C ALA A 72 -6.95 -5.67 -7.77
N TYR A 73 -6.62 -4.52 -7.21
CA TYR A 73 -5.61 -3.62 -7.77
C TYR A 73 -4.26 -4.31 -7.88
N ALA A 74 -3.82 -4.97 -6.81
CA ALA A 74 -2.53 -5.65 -6.78
C ALA A 74 -2.44 -6.80 -7.81
N LYS A 75 -3.49 -7.59 -7.94
CA LYS A 75 -3.55 -8.67 -8.93
C LYS A 75 -3.51 -8.14 -10.36
N ARG A 76 -4.19 -7.02 -10.61
CA ARG A 76 -4.24 -6.40 -11.94
C ARG A 76 -2.89 -5.80 -12.34
N THR A 77 -2.20 -5.19 -11.40
CA THR A 77 -0.96 -4.43 -11.68
C THR A 77 0.31 -5.20 -11.38
N GLY A 78 0.22 -6.29 -10.63
CA GLY A 78 1.39 -7.05 -10.17
C GLY A 78 2.08 -6.42 -8.97
N ALA A 79 1.47 -5.43 -8.32
CA ALA A 79 2.06 -4.75 -7.19
C ALA A 79 2.16 -5.65 -5.95
N ALA A 80 3.19 -5.45 -5.14
CA ALA A 80 3.25 -6.01 -3.80
C ALA A 80 2.31 -5.23 -2.88
N VAL A 81 1.82 -5.87 -1.82
CA VAL A 81 0.86 -5.26 -0.90
C VAL A 81 1.42 -5.27 0.52
N ILE A 82 1.32 -4.15 1.20
CA ILE A 82 1.56 -4.05 2.64
C ILE A 82 0.22 -3.66 3.28
N LEU A 83 -0.35 -4.59 4.05
CA LEU A 83 -1.61 -4.38 4.74
C LEU A 83 -1.35 -3.88 6.16
N ALA A 84 -1.76 -2.66 6.42
CA ALA A 84 -1.55 -2.00 7.70
C ALA A 84 -2.87 -1.65 8.40
N ALA A 85 -4.00 -2.02 7.83
CA ALA A 85 -5.31 -1.90 8.48
C ALA A 85 -5.50 -3.01 9.53
N THR A 86 -6.48 -2.82 10.41
CA THR A 86 -6.81 -3.79 11.45
C THR A 86 -8.28 -4.19 11.33
N GLY A 87 -8.68 -5.23 12.05
CA GLY A 87 -10.07 -5.64 12.14
C GLY A 87 -10.54 -6.54 11.00
N TYR A 88 -9.65 -7.30 10.38
CA TYR A 88 -10.04 -8.27 9.35
C TYR A 88 -10.84 -9.41 9.95
N THR A 89 -11.91 -9.81 9.27
CA THR A 89 -12.69 -10.99 9.62
C THR A 89 -11.93 -12.26 9.26
N ASP A 90 -12.39 -13.42 9.77
CA ASP A 90 -11.79 -14.71 9.41
C ASP A 90 -11.88 -14.98 7.91
N ALA A 91 -13.00 -14.61 7.28
CA ALA A 91 -13.15 -14.72 5.83
C ALA A 91 -12.14 -13.86 5.08
N GLN A 92 -11.87 -12.66 5.59
CA GLN A 92 -10.88 -11.76 5.01
C GLN A 92 -9.46 -12.27 5.21
N LEU A 93 -9.16 -12.87 6.35
CA LEU A 93 -7.85 -13.49 6.59
C LEU A 93 -7.60 -14.65 5.61
N ALA A 94 -8.64 -15.44 5.34
CA ALA A 94 -8.55 -16.50 4.32
C ALA A 94 -8.32 -15.92 2.92
N GLN A 95 -8.96 -14.80 2.62
CA GLN A 95 -8.79 -14.07 1.36
C GLN A 95 -7.35 -13.56 1.19
N ILE A 96 -6.77 -13.05 2.28
CA ILE A 96 -5.38 -12.60 2.32
C ILE A 96 -4.44 -13.78 2.05
N ASP A 97 -4.67 -14.92 2.70
CA ASP A 97 -3.84 -16.12 2.51
C ASP A 97 -3.88 -16.60 1.05
N GLU A 98 -5.05 -16.59 0.41
CA GLU A 98 -5.17 -16.95 -0.99
C GLU A 98 -4.43 -15.96 -1.90
N ALA A 99 -4.58 -14.67 -1.65
CA ALA A 99 -3.91 -13.64 -2.44
C ALA A 99 -2.38 -13.73 -2.31
N ALA A 100 -1.88 -14.12 -1.14
CA ALA A 100 -0.44 -14.25 -0.90
C ALA A 100 0.22 -15.31 -1.77
N LYS A 101 -0.55 -16.22 -2.36
CA LYS A 101 -0.05 -17.23 -3.30
C LYS A 101 0.24 -16.62 -4.68
N GLU A 102 -0.38 -15.48 -5.00
CA GLU A 102 -0.29 -14.85 -6.32
C GLU A 102 0.55 -13.57 -6.31
N ILE A 103 0.56 -12.85 -5.18
CA ILE A 103 1.23 -11.56 -5.06
C ILE A 103 2.08 -11.52 -3.78
N PRO A 104 3.21 -10.80 -3.77
CA PRO A 104 3.93 -10.55 -2.53
C PRO A 104 3.04 -9.74 -1.59
N LEU A 105 2.76 -10.28 -0.41
CA LEU A 105 1.84 -9.68 0.53
C LEU A 105 2.42 -9.72 1.94
N PHE A 106 2.42 -8.57 2.60
CA PHE A 106 2.92 -8.41 3.96
C PHE A 106 1.82 -7.78 4.81
N LYS A 107 1.65 -8.28 6.02
CA LYS A 107 0.67 -7.75 6.96
C LYS A 107 1.38 -7.29 8.23
N THR A 108 1.06 -6.09 8.69
CA THR A 108 1.60 -5.55 9.94
C THR A 108 0.44 -5.08 10.82
N ALA A 109 0.45 -5.50 12.07
CA ALA A 109 -0.62 -5.21 13.03
C ALA A 109 -0.31 -4.00 13.91
N ASN A 110 0.93 -3.52 13.94
CA ASN A 110 1.33 -2.48 14.88
C ASN A 110 2.22 -1.43 14.22
N LEU A 111 1.60 -0.34 13.81
CA LEU A 111 2.28 0.75 13.11
C LEU A 111 2.97 1.75 14.02
N SER A 112 2.66 1.79 15.32
CA SER A 112 3.30 2.74 16.23
C SER A 112 4.75 2.39 16.54
N VAL A 113 5.10 1.11 16.42
CA VAL A 113 6.49 0.62 16.48
C VAL A 113 7.05 0.49 15.06
N GLY A 114 6.20 0.72 14.06
CA GLY A 114 6.31 0.16 12.76
C GLY A 114 6.86 1.06 11.65
N ILE A 115 7.23 2.31 11.93
CA ILE A 115 7.77 3.15 10.86
C ILE A 115 9.06 2.55 10.31
N ASN A 116 9.97 2.14 11.19
CA ASN A 116 11.19 1.44 10.78
C ASN A 116 10.90 0.09 10.15
N LEU A 117 9.92 -0.64 10.71
CA LEU A 117 9.48 -1.91 10.16
C LEU A 117 8.85 -1.72 8.77
N LEU A 118 8.05 -0.68 8.60
CA LEU A 118 7.43 -0.37 7.33
C LEU A 118 8.47 -0.09 6.25
N GLN A 119 9.51 0.69 6.56
CA GLN A 119 10.60 0.93 5.62
C GLN A 119 11.31 -0.36 5.24
N LYS A 120 11.53 -1.26 6.19
CA LYS A 120 12.12 -2.58 5.93
C LYS A 120 11.21 -3.42 5.04
N LEU A 121 9.90 -3.40 5.27
CA LEU A 121 8.94 -4.15 4.47
C LEU A 121 8.87 -3.62 3.04
N VAL A 122 8.90 -2.30 2.85
CA VAL A 122 8.95 -1.69 1.52
C VAL A 122 10.21 -2.14 0.77
N LYS A 123 11.35 -2.09 1.42
CA LYS A 123 12.61 -2.52 0.82
C LYS A 123 12.58 -4.01 0.48
N LYS A 124 12.05 -4.84 1.37
CA LYS A 124 11.91 -6.27 1.12
C LYS A 124 10.95 -6.56 -0.03
N ALA A 125 9.83 -5.86 -0.08
CA ALA A 125 8.88 -5.99 -1.19
C ALA A 125 9.54 -5.60 -2.52
N ALA A 126 10.31 -4.54 -2.52
CA ALA A 126 11.06 -4.11 -3.70
C ALA A 126 12.10 -5.15 -4.15
N GLU A 127 12.78 -5.80 -3.21
CA GLU A 127 13.73 -6.86 -3.51
C GLU A 127 13.05 -8.05 -4.19
N VAL A 128 11.88 -8.46 -3.67
CA VAL A 128 11.11 -9.55 -4.27
C VAL A 128 10.67 -9.21 -5.68
N LEU A 129 10.24 -7.97 -5.92
CA LEU A 129 9.85 -7.48 -7.25
C LEU A 129 11.06 -7.22 -8.14
N GLY A 130 12.19 -6.82 -7.55
CA GLY A 130 13.41 -6.46 -8.28
C GLY A 130 13.95 -7.58 -9.13
N GLU A 131 13.73 -8.83 -8.77
CA GLU A 131 14.13 -9.98 -9.57
C GLU A 131 13.33 -10.10 -10.87
N LYS A 132 12.24 -9.35 -11.00
CA LYS A 132 11.36 -9.35 -12.16
C LYS A 132 11.55 -8.14 -13.08
N PHE A 133 12.41 -7.23 -12.68
CA PHE A 133 12.69 -6.02 -13.47
C PHE A 133 13.85 -6.22 -14.44
#